data_c4e71e2f7ff0580558e598c17426e8c0
#
_entry.id   c4e71e2f7ff0580558e598c17426e8c0
#
_cell.length_a   1.000
_cell.length_b   1.000
_cell.length_c   1.000
_cell.angle_alpha   90.00
_cell.angle_beta   90.00
_cell.angle_gamma   90.00
#
_symmetry.space_group_name_H-M   'P 1'
#
loop_
_entity.id
_entity.type
_entity.pdbx_description
1 polymer ?
#
loop_
_entity_poly.entity_id
_entity_poly.type
_entity_poly.pdbx_seq_one_letter_code
_entity_poly.pdbx_strand_id
1 'polypeptide(L)'
;MFRSFGAFNYRIWFFGAIISNIGGWMQSTAQDWVVLTELTHNDATAMGATMALQFGPPLVLVGLTGRVADRFDRRRILLVTQTTLMVLAVCVAVLLLTHVMTLPLMLVFAACFGVANAFDAPARQAFVSDMVAMENASNAVALNSASFNMARLIGPAVGGLAIVALGSGWVFVANAATFLAMIVALLLIRTRELMPRPKHPRAGGLLVGLAYVRSRPDLVVVFSMVFLIGAFGMNFPIFASTMALEFHKQADGYGVLSSVLAIGSLTGALLAARRDRARVRVLMLAAGGFGVASIVSALMPTYVSYAVVLVFVGFSTVTMLTTANGYVQTTTDPALRGRVLALYMAVVMGATPIGAPIAGWVADAFGPRAAIVVGGAAGIVAFAIGAWWMVHSGRLHRREDARFLLTLDETRPVRVIDAMQRAVTPPITSATTPIRTEQQRTPGIGVVAEDRALDDLTPDERAPGNAERESCPREPGED
;
A
#
# COMPACT_ATOMS: atom_id res chain seq x y z
N MET A 1 3.42 -5.84 21.94
CA MET A 1 3.63 -4.80 20.94
C MET A 1 5.00 -4.90 20.26
N PHE A 2 6.10 -5.13 20.98
CA PHE A 2 7.47 -5.12 20.47
C PHE A 2 8.12 -6.51 20.33
N ARG A 3 7.34 -7.56 20.08
CA ARG A 3 7.84 -8.95 20.01
C ARG A 3 8.95 -9.16 18.96
N SER A 4 8.86 -8.49 17.83
CA SER A 4 9.85 -8.60 16.75
C SER A 4 11.24 -8.09 17.14
N PHE A 5 11.36 -7.21 18.14
CA PHE A 5 12.67 -6.76 18.65
C PHE A 5 13.45 -7.83 19.41
N GLY A 6 12.83 -8.98 19.74
CA GLY A 6 13.56 -10.15 20.24
C GLY A 6 14.59 -10.70 19.23
N ALA A 7 14.31 -10.55 17.91
CA ALA A 7 15.24 -10.97 16.87
C ALA A 7 16.35 -9.93 16.66
N PHE A 8 17.61 -10.35 16.80
CA PHE A 8 18.80 -9.51 16.62
C PHE A 8 18.82 -8.84 15.23
N ASN A 9 18.56 -9.62 14.18
CA ASN A 9 18.55 -9.14 12.79
C ASN A 9 17.49 -8.06 12.58
N TYR A 10 16.31 -8.23 13.17
CA TYR A 10 15.23 -7.25 13.03
C TYR A 10 15.53 -5.93 13.76
N ARG A 11 16.20 -5.96 14.93
CA ARG A 11 16.61 -4.74 15.63
C ARG A 11 17.57 -3.89 14.78
N ILE A 12 18.64 -4.52 14.26
CA ILE A 12 19.61 -3.82 13.42
C ILE A 12 18.94 -3.25 12.18
N TRP A 13 18.13 -4.06 11.51
CA TRP A 13 17.33 -3.62 10.37
C TRP A 13 16.45 -2.41 10.69
N PHE A 14 15.69 -2.47 11.79
CA PHE A 14 14.74 -1.43 12.16
C PHE A 14 15.42 -0.08 12.37
N PHE A 15 16.52 -0.04 13.09
CA PHE A 15 17.26 1.20 13.31
C PHE A 15 17.93 1.71 12.04
N GLY A 16 18.51 0.85 11.23
CA GLY A 16 19.02 1.23 9.91
C GLY A 16 17.92 1.77 9.00
N ALA A 17 16.76 1.11 8.98
CA ALA A 17 15.64 1.48 8.14
C ALA A 17 15.00 2.82 8.55
N ILE A 18 14.83 3.10 9.86
CA ILE A 18 14.26 4.38 10.30
C ILE A 18 15.18 5.56 9.96
N ILE A 19 16.48 5.40 10.16
CA ILE A 19 17.48 6.41 9.79
C ILE A 19 17.46 6.67 8.28
N SER A 20 17.54 5.60 7.48
CA SER A 20 17.50 5.68 6.02
C SER A 20 16.17 6.24 5.48
N ASN A 21 15.04 5.91 6.10
CA ASN A 21 13.74 6.44 5.70
C ASN A 21 13.64 7.95 6.00
N ILE A 22 14.14 8.43 7.17
CA ILE A 22 14.17 9.86 7.49
C ILE A 22 15.04 10.59 6.46
N GLY A 23 16.26 10.10 6.19
CA GLY A 23 17.15 10.66 5.17
C GLY A 23 16.52 10.71 3.78
N GLY A 24 15.82 9.64 3.38
CA GLY A 24 15.11 9.60 2.10
C GLY A 24 14.01 10.65 1.97
N TRP A 25 13.21 10.87 3.02
CA TRP A 25 12.20 11.94 3.03
C TRP A 25 12.81 13.35 3.09
N MET A 26 13.92 13.55 3.83
CA MET A 26 14.69 14.78 3.80
C MET A 26 15.20 15.09 2.38
N GLN A 27 15.80 14.10 1.71
CA GLN A 27 16.30 14.25 0.34
C GLN A 27 15.16 14.56 -0.64
N SER A 28 14.02 13.87 -0.53
CA SER A 28 12.86 14.15 -1.39
C SER A 28 12.44 15.62 -1.28
N THR A 29 12.34 16.13 -0.05
CA THR A 29 12.03 17.56 0.20
C THR A 29 13.08 18.49 -0.40
N ALA A 30 14.37 18.15 -0.26
CA ALA A 30 15.45 18.94 -0.83
C ALA A 30 15.48 18.90 -2.35
N GLN A 31 15.24 17.75 -2.95
CA GLN A 31 15.16 17.61 -4.41
C GLN A 31 14.02 18.45 -4.99
N ASP A 32 12.84 18.38 -4.39
CA ASP A 32 11.67 19.16 -4.81
C ASP A 32 11.96 20.66 -4.71
N TRP A 33 12.57 21.10 -3.60
CA TRP A 33 12.93 22.49 -3.36
C TRP A 33 13.99 22.99 -4.33
N VAL A 34 15.07 22.22 -4.54
CA VAL A 34 16.16 22.54 -5.48
C VAL A 34 15.64 22.74 -6.89
N VAL A 35 14.78 21.81 -7.37
CA VAL A 35 14.22 21.92 -8.70
C VAL A 35 13.38 23.18 -8.83
N LEU A 36 12.53 23.46 -7.86
CA LEU A 36 11.60 24.58 -7.90
C LEU A 36 12.33 25.93 -7.79
N THR A 37 13.31 26.07 -6.90
CA THR A 37 13.87 27.38 -6.53
C THR A 37 15.31 27.61 -6.97
N GLU A 38 16.17 26.59 -6.98
CA GLU A 38 17.59 26.75 -7.27
C GLU A 38 17.94 26.50 -8.73
N LEU A 39 17.25 25.55 -9.41
CA LEU A 39 17.53 25.19 -10.79
C LEU A 39 16.57 25.84 -11.79
N THR A 40 15.41 26.31 -11.31
CA THR A 40 14.42 26.99 -12.13
C THR A 40 13.91 28.24 -11.39
N HIS A 41 13.26 29.13 -12.12
CA HIS A 41 12.66 30.33 -11.51
C HIS A 41 11.21 30.05 -11.06
N ASN A 42 11.06 29.14 -10.08
CA ASN A 42 9.77 28.68 -9.54
C ASN A 42 8.91 27.92 -10.59
N ASP A 43 9.55 27.10 -11.42
CA ASP A 43 8.87 26.28 -12.45
C ASP A 43 8.34 24.98 -11.80
N ALA A 44 7.04 24.94 -11.53
CA ALA A 44 6.36 23.78 -10.97
C ALA A 44 6.21 22.65 -12.00
N THR A 45 6.21 22.96 -13.30
CA THR A 45 6.20 21.96 -14.37
C THR A 45 7.49 21.14 -14.37
N ALA A 46 8.64 21.80 -14.17
CA ALA A 46 9.94 21.10 -14.02
C ALA A 46 9.94 20.16 -12.80
N MET A 47 9.34 20.62 -11.68
CA MET A 47 9.15 19.76 -10.51
C MET A 47 8.24 18.55 -10.80
N GLY A 48 7.14 18.78 -11.50
CA GLY A 48 6.24 17.72 -11.96
C GLY A 48 6.92 16.70 -12.87
N ALA A 49 7.77 17.16 -13.80
CA ALA A 49 8.58 16.31 -14.66
C ALA A 49 9.60 15.47 -13.86
N THR A 50 10.22 16.08 -12.85
CA THR A 50 11.15 15.38 -11.94
C THR A 50 10.43 14.25 -11.20
N MET A 51 9.24 14.53 -10.66
CA MET A 51 8.39 13.52 -10.00
C MET A 51 7.97 12.41 -10.98
N ALA A 52 7.62 12.76 -12.21
CA ALA A 52 7.25 11.78 -13.24
C ALA A 52 8.41 10.83 -13.54
N LEU A 53 9.64 11.34 -13.66
CA LEU A 53 10.84 10.55 -13.89
C LEU A 53 11.23 9.71 -12.66
N GLN A 54 10.96 10.18 -11.46
CA GLN A 54 11.27 9.45 -10.23
C GLN A 54 10.27 8.32 -9.96
N PHE A 55 8.98 8.54 -10.19
CA PHE A 55 7.92 7.56 -9.91
C PHE A 55 7.51 6.73 -11.14
N GLY A 56 7.93 7.10 -12.34
CA GLY A 56 7.67 6.37 -13.59
C GLY A 56 8.36 5.00 -13.66
N PRO A 57 9.68 4.90 -13.40
CA PRO A 57 10.40 3.64 -13.49
C PRO A 57 9.82 2.50 -12.64
N PRO A 58 9.38 2.70 -11.37
CA PRO A 58 8.70 1.67 -10.60
C PRO A 58 7.45 1.09 -11.28
N LEU A 59 6.69 1.91 -12.01
CA LEU A 59 5.51 1.47 -12.74
C LEU A 59 5.89 0.59 -13.95
N VAL A 60 6.85 1.05 -14.75
CA VAL A 60 7.29 0.35 -15.96
C VAL A 60 8.01 -0.96 -15.61
N LEU A 61 8.81 -0.95 -14.57
CA LEU A 61 9.66 -2.07 -14.17
C LEU A 61 8.98 -3.07 -13.23
N VAL A 62 7.72 -2.86 -12.82
CA VAL A 62 7.02 -3.69 -11.81
C VAL A 62 7.09 -5.20 -12.09
N GLY A 63 6.96 -5.61 -13.36
CA GLY A 63 7.05 -7.01 -13.75
C GLY A 63 8.48 -7.58 -13.69
N LEU A 64 9.48 -6.74 -13.85
CA LEU A 64 10.89 -7.13 -13.78
C LEU A 64 11.36 -7.19 -12.32
N THR A 65 11.02 -6.18 -11.54
CA THR A 65 11.46 -6.04 -10.14
C THR A 65 10.93 -7.17 -9.25
N GLY A 66 9.66 -7.59 -9.48
CA GLY A 66 9.11 -8.77 -8.80
C GLY A 66 9.89 -10.05 -9.12
N ARG A 67 10.20 -10.30 -10.42
CA ARG A 67 11.01 -11.47 -10.83
C ARG A 67 12.41 -11.46 -10.24
N VAL A 68 13.03 -10.28 -10.17
CA VAL A 68 14.36 -10.11 -9.57
C VAL A 68 14.32 -10.38 -8.07
N ALA A 69 13.33 -9.84 -7.34
CA ALA A 69 13.15 -10.05 -5.91
C ALA A 69 12.86 -11.52 -5.53
N ASP A 70 12.23 -12.28 -6.45
CA ASP A 70 11.96 -13.71 -6.25
C ASP A 70 13.17 -14.61 -6.57
N ARG A 71 14.01 -14.21 -7.54
CA ARG A 71 15.11 -15.03 -8.04
C ARG A 71 16.42 -14.83 -7.27
N PHE A 72 16.70 -13.58 -6.88
CA PHE A 72 17.98 -13.21 -6.26
C PHE A 72 17.86 -13.10 -4.74
N ASP A 73 19.00 -13.07 -4.07
CA ASP A 73 19.10 -12.84 -2.63
C ASP A 73 18.67 -11.39 -2.30
N ARG A 74 17.62 -11.24 -1.49
CA ARG A 74 17.04 -9.93 -1.14
C ARG A 74 18.04 -9.03 -0.44
N ARG A 75 18.91 -9.59 0.43
CA ARG A 75 19.97 -8.82 1.09
C ARG A 75 20.97 -8.28 0.07
N ARG A 76 21.34 -9.07 -0.96
CA ARG A 76 22.23 -8.62 -2.03
C ARG A 76 21.57 -7.54 -2.88
N ILE A 77 20.29 -7.70 -3.24
CA ILE A 77 19.55 -6.67 -3.96
C ILE A 77 19.61 -5.37 -3.16
N LEU A 78 19.28 -5.42 -1.85
CA LEU A 78 19.29 -4.23 -0.99
C LEU A 78 20.68 -3.61 -0.84
N LEU A 79 21.75 -4.39 -0.74
CA LEU A 79 23.11 -3.86 -0.72
C LEU A 79 23.43 -3.10 -2.01
N VAL A 80 23.08 -3.66 -3.17
CA VAL A 80 23.30 -3.02 -4.47
C VAL A 80 22.48 -1.75 -4.59
N THR A 81 21.17 -1.80 -4.29
CA THR A 81 20.29 -0.62 -4.41
C THR A 81 20.67 0.48 -3.44
N GLN A 82 20.97 0.17 -2.18
CA GLN A 82 21.39 1.14 -1.18
C GLN A 82 22.75 1.78 -1.53
N THR A 83 23.68 1.01 -2.05
CA THR A 83 24.97 1.54 -2.56
C THR A 83 24.73 2.46 -3.76
N THR A 84 23.89 2.05 -4.70
CA THR A 84 23.53 2.89 -5.85
C THR A 84 22.88 4.21 -5.41
N LEU A 85 21.89 4.15 -4.50
CA LEU A 85 21.23 5.33 -3.95
C LEU A 85 22.21 6.24 -3.22
N MET A 86 23.15 5.68 -2.45
CA MET A 86 24.20 6.43 -1.78
C MET A 86 25.10 7.15 -2.78
N VAL A 87 25.59 6.44 -3.81
CA VAL A 87 26.44 7.03 -4.85
C VAL A 87 25.71 8.16 -5.59
N LEU A 88 24.45 7.94 -5.98
CA LEU A 88 23.64 8.96 -6.61
C LEU A 88 23.47 10.20 -5.70
N ALA A 89 23.23 10.00 -4.40
CA ALA A 89 23.10 11.09 -3.43
C ALA A 89 24.41 11.86 -3.29
N VAL A 90 25.56 11.19 -3.25
CA VAL A 90 26.90 11.83 -3.23
C VAL A 90 27.14 12.62 -4.51
N CYS A 91 26.84 12.07 -5.67
CA CYS A 91 26.98 12.78 -6.96
C CYS A 91 26.15 14.05 -7.00
N VAL A 92 24.85 13.96 -6.60
CA VAL A 92 23.97 15.13 -6.52
C VAL A 92 24.51 16.15 -5.53
N ALA A 93 24.97 15.72 -4.33
CA ALA A 93 25.56 16.59 -3.34
C ALA A 93 26.78 17.36 -3.89
N VAL A 94 27.71 16.66 -4.53
CA VAL A 94 28.90 17.27 -5.13
C VAL A 94 28.51 18.30 -6.20
N LEU A 95 27.59 17.94 -7.10
CA LEU A 95 27.15 18.85 -8.16
C LEU A 95 26.44 20.10 -7.62
N LEU A 96 25.65 19.97 -6.53
CA LEU A 96 25.02 21.11 -5.89
C LEU A 96 26.03 21.98 -5.16
N LEU A 97 26.96 21.40 -4.39
CA LEU A 97 27.97 22.13 -3.63
C LEU A 97 29.01 22.83 -4.51
N THR A 98 29.23 22.28 -5.73
CA THR A 98 30.10 22.91 -6.75
C THR A 98 29.36 23.87 -7.68
N HIS A 99 28.06 24.06 -7.47
CA HIS A 99 27.18 24.89 -8.30
C HIS A 99 27.17 24.52 -9.81
N VAL A 100 27.43 23.25 -10.13
CA VAL A 100 27.44 22.72 -11.51
C VAL A 100 26.13 21.99 -11.84
N MET A 101 25.24 21.78 -10.85
CA MET A 101 23.97 21.11 -11.06
C MET A 101 23.09 21.92 -12.03
N THR A 102 22.50 21.22 -13.00
CA THR A 102 21.54 21.77 -13.96
C THR A 102 20.24 20.96 -13.95
N LEU A 103 19.14 21.55 -14.42
CA LEU A 103 17.86 20.85 -14.49
C LEU A 103 17.94 19.52 -15.30
N PRO A 104 18.56 19.46 -16.50
CA PRO A 104 18.68 18.19 -17.22
C PRO A 104 19.42 17.10 -16.44
N LEU A 105 20.49 17.47 -15.72
CA LEU A 105 21.20 16.52 -14.84
C LEU A 105 20.32 16.03 -13.71
N MET A 106 19.56 16.92 -13.05
CA MET A 106 18.63 16.55 -11.98
C MET A 106 17.55 15.59 -12.49
N LEU A 107 17.01 15.80 -13.70
CA LEU A 107 16.05 14.89 -14.33
C LEU A 107 16.65 13.50 -14.55
N VAL A 108 17.90 13.41 -14.98
CA VAL A 108 18.62 12.13 -15.14
C VAL A 108 18.79 11.45 -13.78
N PHE A 109 19.22 12.20 -12.74
CA PHE A 109 19.35 11.65 -11.40
C PHE A 109 18.00 11.19 -10.83
N ALA A 110 16.92 11.93 -11.05
CA ALA A 110 15.57 11.54 -10.62
C ALA A 110 15.15 10.21 -11.26
N ALA A 111 15.40 10.02 -12.56
CA ALA A 111 15.16 8.75 -13.25
C ALA A 111 16.01 7.61 -12.67
N CYS A 112 17.29 7.85 -12.39
CA CYS A 112 18.19 6.87 -11.77
C CYS A 112 17.74 6.49 -10.35
N PHE A 113 17.34 7.46 -9.52
CA PHE A 113 16.74 7.22 -8.21
C PHE A 113 15.45 6.39 -8.35
N GLY A 114 14.61 6.71 -9.34
CA GLY A 114 13.40 5.96 -9.64
C GLY A 114 13.69 4.49 -9.98
N VAL A 115 14.67 4.22 -10.83
CA VAL A 115 15.10 2.86 -11.18
C VAL A 115 15.62 2.12 -9.95
N ALA A 116 16.52 2.73 -9.16
CA ALA A 116 17.06 2.10 -7.96
C ALA A 116 15.94 1.77 -6.94
N ASN A 117 15.01 2.71 -6.69
CA ASN A 117 13.87 2.52 -5.80
C ASN A 117 12.89 1.44 -6.32
N ALA A 118 12.74 1.27 -7.63
CA ALA A 118 11.90 0.23 -8.22
C ALA A 118 12.34 -1.19 -7.78
N PHE A 119 13.63 -1.41 -7.58
CA PHE A 119 14.19 -2.68 -7.08
C PHE A 119 14.26 -2.71 -5.56
N ASP A 120 14.53 -1.59 -4.91
CA ASP A 120 14.67 -1.50 -3.44
C ASP A 120 13.36 -1.80 -2.72
N ALA A 121 12.26 -1.16 -3.11
CA ALA A 121 11.00 -1.20 -2.38
C ALA A 121 10.41 -2.62 -2.22
N PRO A 122 10.27 -3.46 -3.28
CA PRO A 122 9.75 -4.81 -3.12
C PRO A 122 10.71 -5.72 -2.34
N ALA A 123 12.03 -5.57 -2.55
CA ALA A 123 13.03 -6.33 -1.80
C ALA A 123 13.00 -5.98 -0.31
N ARG A 124 12.88 -4.70 0.04
CA ARG A 124 12.78 -4.18 1.41
C ARG A 124 11.54 -4.72 2.13
N GLN A 125 10.36 -4.65 1.50
CA GLN A 125 9.12 -5.15 2.09
C GLN A 125 9.17 -6.67 2.35
N ALA A 126 9.69 -7.43 1.38
CA ALA A 126 9.80 -8.87 1.52
C ALA A 126 10.86 -9.30 2.54
N PHE A 127 11.96 -8.55 2.67
CA PHE A 127 13.06 -8.87 3.58
C PHE A 127 12.68 -8.73 5.06
N VAL A 128 11.73 -7.85 5.40
CA VAL A 128 11.20 -7.70 6.76
C VAL A 128 10.69 -9.04 7.32
N SER A 129 9.99 -9.80 6.49
CA SER A 129 9.44 -11.10 6.90
C SER A 129 10.50 -12.19 7.01
N ASP A 130 11.64 -12.06 6.31
CA ASP A 130 12.73 -13.05 6.36
C ASP A 130 13.53 -12.98 7.69
N MET A 131 13.36 -11.93 8.49
CA MET A 131 14.15 -11.68 9.71
C MET A 131 13.48 -12.13 11.00
N VAL A 132 12.22 -12.53 10.95
CA VAL A 132 11.43 -12.90 12.12
C VAL A 132 10.67 -14.21 11.90
N ALA A 133 10.37 -14.93 12.98
CA ALA A 133 9.50 -16.10 12.89
C ALA A 133 8.09 -15.71 12.39
N MET A 134 7.40 -16.65 11.73
CA MET A 134 6.10 -16.46 11.08
C MET A 134 5.06 -15.81 12.01
N GLU A 135 5.04 -16.20 13.28
CA GLU A 135 4.16 -15.66 14.34
C GLU A 135 4.38 -14.15 14.59
N ASN A 136 5.60 -13.66 14.36
CA ASN A 136 5.98 -12.26 14.55
C ASN A 136 5.99 -11.43 13.27
N ALA A 137 5.76 -12.06 12.10
CA ALA A 137 5.83 -11.37 10.81
C ALA A 137 4.86 -10.19 10.71
N SER A 138 3.61 -10.34 11.17
CA SER A 138 2.63 -9.25 11.21
C SER A 138 3.08 -8.09 12.10
N ASN A 139 3.69 -8.39 13.25
CA ASN A 139 4.24 -7.37 14.15
C ASN A 139 5.42 -6.62 13.53
N ALA A 140 6.33 -7.34 12.84
CA ALA A 140 7.47 -6.75 12.13
C ALA A 140 7.01 -5.81 11.00
N VAL A 141 6.03 -6.23 10.21
CA VAL A 141 5.46 -5.40 9.14
C VAL A 141 4.77 -4.15 9.70
N ALA A 142 4.02 -4.29 10.81
CA ALA A 142 3.38 -3.16 11.47
C ALA A 142 4.39 -2.14 12.00
N LEU A 143 5.46 -2.59 12.66
CA LEU A 143 6.54 -1.73 13.15
C LEU A 143 7.31 -1.05 12.01
N ASN A 144 7.58 -1.77 10.92
CA ASN A 144 8.20 -1.20 9.73
C ASN A 144 7.32 -0.11 9.09
N SER A 145 6.01 -0.33 9.02
CA SER A 145 5.05 0.67 8.56
C SER A 145 5.00 1.89 9.48
N ALA A 146 5.04 1.68 10.79
CA ALA A 146 5.12 2.77 11.77
C ALA A 146 6.40 3.60 11.60
N SER A 147 7.56 2.94 11.42
CA SER A 147 8.85 3.58 11.13
C SER A 147 8.78 4.44 9.86
N PHE A 148 8.22 3.91 8.79
CA PHE A 148 8.06 4.64 7.53
C PHE A 148 7.16 5.87 7.68
N ASN A 149 6.04 5.76 8.38
CA ASN A 149 5.14 6.89 8.62
C ASN A 149 5.76 7.95 9.54
N MET A 150 6.54 7.53 10.55
CA MET A 150 7.30 8.44 11.40
C MET A 150 8.35 9.21 10.59
N ALA A 151 9.09 8.52 9.73
CA ALA A 151 10.06 9.15 8.83
C ALA A 151 9.39 10.14 7.86
N ARG A 152 8.23 9.79 7.32
CA ARG A 152 7.41 10.68 6.47
C ARG A 152 6.94 11.94 7.19
N LEU A 153 6.69 11.83 8.51
CA LEU A 153 6.30 12.97 9.34
C LEU A 153 7.49 13.88 9.67
N ILE A 154 8.62 13.29 10.08
CA ILE A 154 9.77 14.02 10.59
C ILE A 154 10.69 14.47 9.46
N GLY A 155 10.89 13.66 8.43
CA GLY A 155 11.87 13.88 7.37
C GLY A 155 11.72 15.23 6.66
N PRO A 156 10.52 15.60 6.16
CA PRO A 156 10.32 16.88 5.48
C PRO A 156 10.61 18.09 6.37
N ALA A 157 10.21 18.07 7.65
CA ALA A 157 10.48 19.17 8.58
C ALA A 157 11.99 19.33 8.84
N VAL A 158 12.68 18.21 9.12
CA VAL A 158 14.14 18.21 9.32
C VAL A 158 14.84 18.61 8.02
N GLY A 159 14.36 18.11 6.87
CA GLY A 159 14.89 18.47 5.56
C GLY A 159 14.77 19.96 5.26
N GLY A 160 13.59 20.54 5.47
CA GLY A 160 13.36 21.97 5.27
C GLY A 160 14.23 22.85 6.17
N LEU A 161 14.34 22.50 7.46
CA LEU A 161 15.23 23.18 8.39
C LEU A 161 16.72 23.04 8.00
N ALA A 162 17.13 21.85 7.57
CA ALA A 162 18.50 21.61 7.14
C ALA A 162 18.86 22.39 5.86
N ILE A 163 17.92 22.54 4.92
CA ILE A 163 18.10 23.37 3.73
C ILE A 163 18.39 24.82 4.13
N VAL A 164 17.57 25.38 5.01
CA VAL A 164 17.75 26.77 5.47
C VAL A 164 19.05 26.95 6.24
N ALA A 165 19.44 26.00 7.10
CA ALA A 165 20.60 26.11 7.95
C ALA A 165 21.94 25.83 7.25
N LEU A 166 21.97 24.85 6.35
CA LEU A 166 23.18 24.28 5.77
C LEU A 166 23.24 24.38 4.24
N GLY A 167 22.10 24.58 3.60
CA GLY A 167 21.93 24.49 2.14
C GLY A 167 21.55 23.09 1.65
N SER A 168 20.95 23.05 0.46
CA SER A 168 20.37 21.83 -0.13
C SER A 168 21.40 20.72 -0.36
N GLY A 169 22.61 21.08 -0.80
CA GLY A 169 23.69 20.11 -1.05
C GLY A 169 24.05 19.29 0.18
N TRP A 170 24.05 19.88 1.36
CA TRP A 170 24.36 19.20 2.62
C TRP A 170 23.27 18.21 3.04
N VAL A 171 22.03 18.43 2.64
CA VAL A 171 20.94 17.46 2.88
C VAL A 171 21.20 16.16 2.11
N PHE A 172 21.72 16.24 0.89
CA PHE A 172 22.12 15.05 0.12
C PHE A 172 23.33 14.34 0.72
N VAL A 173 24.31 15.08 1.28
CA VAL A 173 25.42 14.50 2.05
C VAL A 173 24.90 13.75 3.28
N ALA A 174 24.01 14.38 4.04
CA ALA A 174 23.41 13.77 5.22
C ALA A 174 22.65 12.48 4.83
N ASN A 175 21.89 12.51 3.73
CA ASN A 175 21.17 11.31 3.28
C ASN A 175 22.13 10.22 2.77
N ALA A 176 23.24 10.55 2.11
CA ALA A 176 24.27 9.58 1.76
C ALA A 176 24.80 8.85 3.02
N ALA A 177 25.00 9.58 4.12
CA ALA A 177 25.38 8.99 5.40
C ALA A 177 24.29 8.07 5.97
N THR A 178 22.99 8.38 5.77
CA THR A 178 21.89 7.50 6.20
C THR A 178 21.82 6.21 5.35
N PHE A 179 22.12 6.26 4.05
CA PHE A 179 22.28 5.08 3.22
C PHE A 179 23.45 4.22 3.68
N LEU A 180 24.58 4.85 4.05
CA LEU A 180 25.72 4.12 4.62
C LEU A 180 25.31 3.40 5.92
N ALA A 181 24.55 4.05 6.81
CA ALA A 181 24.05 3.41 8.02
C ALA A 181 23.18 2.17 7.70
N MET A 182 22.34 2.24 6.65
CA MET A 182 21.56 1.10 6.20
C MET A 182 22.42 -0.01 5.59
N ILE A 183 23.45 0.33 4.83
CA ILE A 183 24.43 -0.64 4.28
C ILE A 183 25.13 -1.36 5.43
N VAL A 184 25.61 -0.63 6.44
CA VAL A 184 26.24 -1.20 7.64
C VAL A 184 25.27 -2.14 8.36
N ALA A 185 24.01 -1.70 8.55
CA ALA A 185 22.98 -2.55 9.14
C ALA A 185 22.80 -3.86 8.35
N LEU A 186 22.73 -3.80 7.02
CA LEU A 186 22.62 -4.98 6.15
C LEU A 186 23.86 -5.89 6.25
N LEU A 187 25.06 -5.35 6.41
CA LEU A 187 26.29 -6.12 6.57
C LEU A 187 26.35 -6.85 7.92
N LEU A 188 25.81 -6.24 8.98
CA LEU A 188 25.76 -6.81 10.33
C LEU A 188 24.70 -7.91 10.50
N ILE A 189 23.75 -8.03 9.57
CA ILE A 189 22.72 -9.08 9.60
C ILE A 189 23.36 -10.47 9.51
N ARG A 190 23.01 -11.32 10.47
CA ARG A 190 23.43 -12.73 10.55
C ARG A 190 22.61 -13.55 9.58
N THR A 191 23.19 -13.88 8.42
CA THR A 191 22.48 -14.58 7.33
C THR A 191 22.02 -15.98 7.71
N ARG A 192 22.69 -16.64 8.68
CA ARG A 192 22.33 -17.98 9.18
C ARG A 192 21.02 -17.99 9.98
N GLU A 193 20.61 -16.84 10.50
CA GLU A 193 19.38 -16.67 11.29
C GLU A 193 18.18 -16.21 10.43
N LEU A 194 18.37 -16.06 9.12
CA LEU A 194 17.27 -15.70 8.22
C LEU A 194 16.36 -16.90 7.97
N MET A 195 15.04 -16.64 7.97
CA MET A 195 14.03 -17.67 7.76
C MET A 195 14.03 -18.21 6.33
N PRO A 196 13.78 -19.52 6.13
CA PRO A 196 13.66 -20.11 4.81
C PRO A 196 12.54 -19.46 4.01
N ARG A 197 12.77 -19.23 2.73
CA ARG A 197 11.79 -18.59 1.83
C ARG A 197 10.72 -19.58 1.39
N PRO A 198 9.43 -19.30 1.59
CA PRO A 198 8.39 -20.07 0.93
C PRO A 198 8.49 -19.82 -0.59
N LYS A 199 8.60 -20.91 -1.37
CA LYS A 199 8.50 -20.83 -2.82
C LYS A 199 7.03 -20.58 -3.17
N HIS A 200 6.69 -19.33 -3.51
CA HIS A 200 5.35 -19.06 -4.01
C HIS A 200 5.18 -19.65 -5.43
N PRO A 201 4.05 -20.31 -5.70
CA PRO A 201 3.71 -20.71 -7.06
C PRO A 201 3.69 -19.48 -7.97
N ARG A 202 4.23 -19.60 -9.18
CA ARG A 202 4.22 -18.52 -10.17
C ARG A 202 2.80 -18.02 -10.35
N ALA A 203 2.51 -16.83 -9.89
CA ALA A 203 1.24 -16.18 -10.14
C ALA A 203 1.05 -16.02 -11.65
N GLY A 204 -0.07 -16.50 -12.19
CA GLY A 204 -0.45 -16.27 -13.59
C GLY A 204 -0.51 -14.76 -13.87
N GLY A 205 -0.36 -14.36 -15.15
CA GLY A 205 -0.13 -12.99 -15.58
C GLY A 205 -1.13 -11.94 -15.05
N LEU A 206 -0.68 -10.70 -14.93
CA LEU A 206 -1.46 -9.51 -14.55
C LEU A 206 -2.74 -9.32 -15.40
N LEU A 207 -2.74 -9.81 -16.65
CA LEU A 207 -3.88 -9.75 -17.56
C LEU A 207 -5.13 -10.45 -17.01
N VAL A 208 -4.96 -11.55 -16.27
CA VAL A 208 -6.09 -12.26 -15.62
C VAL A 208 -6.68 -11.39 -14.50
N GLY A 209 -5.84 -10.71 -13.73
CA GLY A 209 -6.29 -9.74 -12.74
C GLY A 209 -7.04 -8.57 -13.37
N LEU A 210 -6.58 -8.05 -14.49
CA LEU A 210 -7.22 -6.95 -15.22
C LEU A 210 -8.59 -7.38 -15.77
N ALA A 211 -8.69 -8.57 -16.37
CA ALA A 211 -9.97 -9.13 -16.84
C ALA A 211 -10.96 -9.26 -15.67
N TYR A 212 -10.51 -9.74 -14.51
CA TYR A 212 -11.33 -9.83 -13.31
C TYR A 212 -11.81 -8.46 -12.82
N VAL A 213 -10.92 -7.45 -12.75
CA VAL A 213 -11.32 -6.09 -12.36
C VAL A 213 -12.36 -5.53 -13.32
N ARG A 214 -12.18 -5.73 -14.65
CA ARG A 214 -13.15 -5.26 -15.66
C ARG A 214 -14.51 -5.95 -15.55
N SER A 215 -14.56 -7.20 -15.10
CA SER A 215 -15.81 -7.94 -14.88
C SER A 215 -16.58 -7.51 -13.62
N ARG A 216 -15.93 -6.70 -12.74
CA ARG A 216 -16.44 -6.27 -11.45
C ARG A 216 -16.63 -4.74 -11.43
N PRO A 217 -17.84 -4.23 -11.69
CA PRO A 217 -18.13 -2.80 -11.74
C PRO A 217 -17.74 -2.03 -10.46
N ASP A 218 -17.90 -2.66 -9.30
CA ASP A 218 -17.50 -2.10 -8.01
C ASP A 218 -15.99 -1.88 -7.91
N LEU A 219 -15.18 -2.81 -8.40
CA LEU A 219 -13.73 -2.64 -8.45
C LEU A 219 -13.32 -1.57 -9.47
N VAL A 220 -13.97 -1.52 -10.63
CA VAL A 220 -13.70 -0.47 -11.63
C VAL A 220 -13.95 0.91 -11.02
N VAL A 221 -15.06 1.12 -10.29
CA VAL A 221 -15.36 2.37 -9.61
C VAL A 221 -14.28 2.72 -8.58
N VAL A 222 -13.91 1.76 -7.71
CA VAL A 222 -12.87 1.98 -6.70
C VAL A 222 -11.53 2.35 -7.36
N PHE A 223 -11.12 1.64 -8.42
CA PHE A 223 -9.89 1.92 -9.14
C PHE A 223 -9.91 3.29 -9.84
N SER A 224 -11.05 3.68 -10.42
CA SER A 224 -11.23 5.00 -11.05
C SER A 224 -11.12 6.12 -10.02
N MET A 225 -11.75 5.97 -8.84
CA MET A 225 -11.66 6.94 -7.75
C MET A 225 -10.21 7.10 -7.26
N VAL A 226 -9.51 5.98 -7.06
CA VAL A 226 -8.11 5.96 -6.62
C VAL A 226 -7.19 6.58 -7.67
N PHE A 227 -7.42 6.30 -8.96
CA PHE A 227 -6.66 6.89 -10.05
C PHE A 227 -6.82 8.41 -10.11
N LEU A 228 -8.06 8.91 -10.06
CA LEU A 228 -8.34 10.35 -10.13
C LEU A 228 -7.66 11.12 -8.99
N ILE A 229 -7.80 10.65 -7.75
CA ILE A 229 -7.18 11.30 -6.61
C ILE A 229 -5.65 11.10 -6.63
N GLY A 230 -5.16 9.93 -7.05
CA GLY A 230 -3.74 9.67 -7.21
C GLY A 230 -3.08 10.57 -8.25
N ALA A 231 -3.73 10.74 -9.41
CA ALA A 231 -3.20 11.55 -10.50
C ALA A 231 -3.24 13.06 -10.19
N PHE A 232 -4.37 13.57 -9.72
CA PHE A 232 -4.57 15.01 -9.59
C PHE A 232 -4.53 15.51 -8.14
N GLY A 233 -4.86 14.66 -7.16
CA GLY A 233 -4.96 15.06 -5.77
C GLY A 233 -3.71 14.79 -4.94
N MET A 234 -2.89 13.80 -5.27
CA MET A 234 -1.74 13.40 -4.45
C MET A 234 -0.42 14.08 -4.81
N ASN A 235 -0.45 15.18 -5.57
CA ASN A 235 0.73 15.98 -5.92
C ASN A 235 1.10 16.98 -4.83
N PHE A 236 1.04 16.55 -3.57
CA PHE A 236 1.30 17.41 -2.39
C PHE A 236 2.65 18.09 -2.38
N PRO A 237 3.75 17.48 -2.86
CA PRO A 237 5.02 18.20 -2.95
C PRO A 237 4.89 19.48 -3.79
N ILE A 238 4.23 19.43 -4.94
CA ILE A 238 3.99 20.59 -5.80
C ILE A 238 3.10 21.61 -5.07
N PHE A 239 1.97 21.16 -4.50
CA PHE A 239 1.03 22.05 -3.83
C PHE A 239 1.62 22.72 -2.59
N ALA A 240 2.37 21.97 -1.77
CA ALA A 240 2.93 22.48 -0.54
C ALA A 240 4.14 23.41 -0.78
N SER A 241 5.01 23.10 -1.75
CA SER A 241 6.17 23.94 -2.06
C SER A 241 5.77 25.25 -2.75
N THR A 242 4.87 25.19 -3.74
CA THR A 242 4.36 26.39 -4.43
C THR A 242 3.54 27.29 -3.50
N MET A 243 2.72 26.71 -2.60
CA MET A 243 2.01 27.49 -1.57
C MET A 243 2.93 28.04 -0.50
N ALA A 244 4.03 27.37 -0.15
CA ALA A 244 5.02 27.95 0.75
C ALA A 244 5.62 29.23 0.15
N LEU A 245 5.96 29.21 -1.15
CA LEU A 245 6.44 30.41 -1.85
C LEU A 245 5.36 31.50 -1.96
N GLU A 246 4.11 31.14 -2.23
CA GLU A 246 2.95 32.07 -2.26
C GLU A 246 2.81 32.81 -0.91
N PHE A 247 3.06 32.12 0.20
CA PHE A 247 3.05 32.72 1.55
C PHE A 247 4.41 33.31 1.96
N HIS A 248 5.33 33.53 1.04
CA HIS A 248 6.67 34.09 1.29
C HIS A 248 7.47 33.31 2.33
N LYS A 249 7.32 31.97 2.35
CA LYS A 249 8.10 31.06 3.19
C LYS A 249 9.22 30.41 2.38
N GLN A 250 10.25 29.95 3.10
CA GLN A 250 11.37 29.22 2.53
C GLN A 250 11.16 27.71 2.65
N ALA A 251 12.22 26.92 2.50
CA ALA A 251 12.19 25.47 2.56
C ALA A 251 11.65 24.92 3.90
N ASP A 252 11.87 25.63 5.01
CA ASP A 252 11.31 25.30 6.32
C ASP A 252 9.77 25.31 6.29
N GLY A 253 9.18 26.33 5.65
CA GLY A 253 7.74 26.41 5.45
C GLY A 253 7.20 25.22 4.64
N TYR A 254 7.86 24.85 3.56
CA TYR A 254 7.49 23.65 2.81
C TYR A 254 7.58 22.37 3.65
N GLY A 255 8.69 22.21 4.41
CA GLY A 255 8.90 21.08 5.29
C GLY A 255 7.81 20.97 6.37
N VAL A 256 7.41 22.09 6.99
CA VAL A 256 6.33 22.14 7.99
C VAL A 256 4.99 21.75 7.36
N LEU A 257 4.61 22.29 6.19
CA LEU A 257 3.36 21.93 5.51
C LEU A 257 3.28 20.42 5.20
N SER A 258 4.39 19.85 4.72
CA SER A 258 4.48 18.40 4.45
C SER A 258 4.32 17.57 5.71
N SER A 259 4.90 18.01 6.83
CA SER A 259 4.77 17.34 8.13
C SER A 259 3.35 17.45 8.70
N VAL A 260 2.71 18.61 8.58
CA VAL A 260 1.32 18.81 9.00
C VAL A 260 0.36 17.92 8.22
N LEU A 261 0.57 17.79 6.91
CA LEU A 261 -0.18 16.83 6.06
C LEU A 261 0.01 15.39 6.56
N ALA A 262 1.25 15.03 6.96
CA ALA A 262 1.56 13.71 7.47
C ALA A 262 0.89 13.41 8.83
N ILE A 263 0.67 14.41 9.69
CA ILE A 263 -0.13 14.28 10.93
C ILE A 263 -1.56 13.87 10.58
N GLY A 264 -2.20 14.57 9.64
CA GLY A 264 -3.52 14.22 9.15
C GLY A 264 -3.57 12.80 8.57
N SER A 265 -2.56 12.44 7.78
CA SER A 265 -2.42 11.11 7.17
C SER A 265 -2.31 10.01 8.24
N LEU A 266 -1.52 10.22 9.28
CA LEU A 266 -1.33 9.28 10.38
C LEU A 266 -2.64 9.08 11.17
N THR A 267 -3.36 10.16 11.50
CA THR A 267 -4.66 10.07 12.19
C THR A 267 -5.69 9.32 11.33
N GLY A 268 -5.72 9.57 10.02
CA GLY A 268 -6.55 8.83 9.07
C GLY A 268 -6.25 7.32 9.06
N ALA A 269 -4.96 6.95 9.03
CA ALA A 269 -4.52 5.56 9.07
C ALA A 269 -4.92 4.85 10.38
N LEU A 270 -4.71 5.52 11.53
CA LEU A 270 -5.05 4.97 12.84
C LEU A 270 -6.55 4.74 13.01
N LEU A 271 -7.38 5.68 12.56
CA LEU A 271 -8.82 5.53 12.59
C LEU A 271 -9.34 4.48 11.60
N ALA A 272 -8.70 4.37 10.43
CA ALA A 272 -9.01 3.31 9.48
C ALA A 272 -8.70 1.91 10.04
N ALA A 273 -7.59 1.76 10.79
CA ALA A 273 -7.20 0.51 11.44
C ALA A 273 -8.19 0.02 12.53
N ARG A 274 -8.99 0.92 13.10
CA ARG A 274 -10.03 0.57 14.08
C ARG A 274 -11.33 0.09 13.45
N ARG A 275 -11.45 0.12 12.12
CA ARG A 275 -12.67 -0.27 11.41
C ARG A 275 -12.62 -1.75 11.05
N ASP A 276 -13.63 -2.51 11.48
CA ASP A 276 -13.72 -3.95 11.23
C ASP A 276 -13.95 -4.29 9.76
N ARG A 277 -14.56 -3.39 8.99
CA ARG A 277 -14.89 -3.61 7.57
C ARG A 277 -14.63 -2.37 6.72
N ALA A 278 -14.03 -2.59 5.56
CA ALA A 278 -13.88 -1.56 4.54
C ALA A 278 -15.22 -1.35 3.80
N ARG A 279 -15.82 -0.16 3.96
CA ARG A 279 -17.13 0.18 3.38
C ARG A 279 -16.97 1.20 2.26
N VAL A 280 -17.64 0.98 1.13
CA VAL A 280 -17.61 1.91 -0.02
C VAL A 280 -18.12 3.31 0.36
N ARG A 281 -19.08 3.43 1.29
CA ARG A 281 -19.52 4.73 1.83
C ARG A 281 -18.38 5.55 2.42
N VAL A 282 -17.52 4.89 3.20
CA VAL A 282 -16.37 5.56 3.82
C VAL A 282 -15.38 6.01 2.77
N LEU A 283 -15.15 5.17 1.75
CA LEU A 283 -14.31 5.50 0.61
C LEU A 283 -14.82 6.76 -0.10
N MET A 284 -16.11 6.81 -0.41
CA MET A 284 -16.73 7.95 -1.07
C MET A 284 -16.70 9.23 -0.22
N LEU A 285 -17.11 9.13 1.07
CA LEU A 285 -17.07 10.28 1.97
C LEU A 285 -15.66 10.82 2.16
N ALA A 286 -14.67 9.94 2.20
CA ALA A 286 -13.26 10.32 2.25
C ALA A 286 -12.81 11.01 0.94
N ALA A 287 -13.26 10.54 -0.23
CA ALA A 287 -12.97 11.18 -1.52
C ALA A 287 -13.63 12.58 -1.60
N GLY A 288 -14.89 12.69 -1.20
CA GLY A 288 -15.58 13.98 -1.14
C GLY A 288 -14.97 14.92 -0.10
N GLY A 289 -14.64 14.41 1.09
CA GLY A 289 -13.95 15.16 2.14
C GLY A 289 -12.59 15.66 1.70
N PHE A 290 -11.83 14.84 0.96
CA PHE A 290 -10.58 15.27 0.31
C PHE A 290 -10.83 16.42 -0.67
N GLY A 291 -11.83 16.28 -1.55
CA GLY A 291 -12.15 17.32 -2.53
C GLY A 291 -12.53 18.64 -1.89
N VAL A 292 -13.45 18.60 -0.90
CA VAL A 292 -13.87 19.81 -0.15
C VAL A 292 -12.69 20.41 0.62
N ALA A 293 -11.94 19.61 1.38
CA ALA A 293 -10.80 20.10 2.15
C ALA A 293 -9.73 20.73 1.25
N SER A 294 -9.44 20.14 0.08
CA SER A 294 -8.49 20.70 -0.89
C SER A 294 -8.97 22.04 -1.45
N ILE A 295 -10.24 22.15 -1.86
CA ILE A 295 -10.79 23.42 -2.35
C ILE A 295 -10.79 24.48 -1.23
N VAL A 296 -11.17 24.12 -0.01
CA VAL A 296 -11.10 25.02 1.14
C VAL A 296 -9.67 25.46 1.39
N SER A 297 -8.69 24.54 1.30
CA SER A 297 -7.28 24.90 1.50
C SER A 297 -6.79 25.94 0.48
N ALA A 298 -7.22 25.82 -0.80
CA ALA A 298 -6.88 26.79 -1.85
C ALA A 298 -7.42 28.20 -1.57
N LEU A 299 -8.48 28.32 -0.79
CA LEU A 299 -9.11 29.60 -0.43
C LEU A 299 -8.52 30.22 0.85
N MET A 300 -7.63 29.54 1.56
CA MET A 300 -7.07 30.03 2.82
C MET A 300 -6.18 31.25 2.59
N PRO A 301 -6.39 32.33 3.37
CA PRO A 301 -5.66 33.59 3.17
C PRO A 301 -4.29 33.60 3.85
N THR A 302 -4.03 32.70 4.82
CA THR A 302 -2.79 32.70 5.59
C THR A 302 -2.13 31.33 5.60
N TYR A 303 -0.82 31.31 5.78
CA TYR A 303 -0.03 30.06 5.92
C TYR A 303 -0.58 29.16 7.04
N VAL A 304 -0.94 29.72 8.20
CA VAL A 304 -1.43 28.93 9.34
C VAL A 304 -2.81 28.33 9.04
N SER A 305 -3.74 29.11 8.47
CA SER A 305 -5.05 28.56 8.10
C SER A 305 -4.95 27.47 7.03
N TYR A 306 -4.06 27.65 6.05
CA TYR A 306 -3.74 26.64 5.06
C TYR A 306 -3.19 25.36 5.72
N ALA A 307 -2.23 25.47 6.61
CA ALA A 307 -1.63 24.35 7.34
C ALA A 307 -2.69 23.58 8.16
N VAL A 308 -3.61 24.28 8.85
CA VAL A 308 -4.69 23.62 9.61
C VAL A 308 -5.59 22.78 8.68
N VAL A 309 -5.97 23.31 7.52
CA VAL A 309 -6.82 22.59 6.57
C VAL A 309 -6.10 21.40 5.96
N LEU A 310 -4.77 21.46 5.78
CA LEU A 310 -3.97 20.32 5.28
C LEU A 310 -4.09 19.06 6.16
N VAL A 311 -4.34 19.20 7.46
CA VAL A 311 -4.60 18.04 8.34
C VAL A 311 -5.80 17.24 7.83
N PHE A 312 -6.88 17.93 7.43
CA PHE A 312 -8.08 17.27 6.90
C PHE A 312 -7.85 16.69 5.50
N VAL A 313 -7.03 17.33 4.68
CA VAL A 313 -6.62 16.81 3.38
C VAL A 313 -5.85 15.51 3.56
N GLY A 314 -4.83 15.48 4.42
CA GLY A 314 -4.05 14.28 4.72
C GLY A 314 -4.90 13.15 5.33
N PHE A 315 -5.76 13.49 6.28
CA PHE A 315 -6.71 12.56 6.91
C PHE A 315 -7.62 11.88 5.87
N SER A 316 -8.23 12.68 5.00
CA SER A 316 -9.17 12.18 3.99
C SER A 316 -8.46 11.33 2.94
N THR A 317 -7.28 11.74 2.49
CA THR A 317 -6.45 10.99 1.52
C THR A 317 -6.13 9.59 2.02
N VAL A 318 -5.57 9.47 3.22
CA VAL A 318 -5.15 8.17 3.75
C VAL A 318 -6.34 7.33 4.16
N THR A 319 -7.41 7.93 4.70
CA THR A 319 -8.66 7.22 4.96
C THR A 319 -9.23 6.60 3.68
N MET A 320 -9.19 7.32 2.57
CA MET A 320 -9.63 6.81 1.27
C MET A 320 -8.76 5.65 0.79
N LEU A 321 -7.44 5.84 0.74
CA LEU A 321 -6.51 4.81 0.23
C LEU A 321 -6.54 3.53 1.07
N THR A 322 -6.55 3.64 2.40
CA THR A 322 -6.61 2.48 3.29
C THR A 322 -7.94 1.75 3.18
N THR A 323 -9.05 2.50 3.04
CA THR A 323 -10.38 1.90 2.84
C THR A 323 -10.47 1.22 1.47
N ALA A 324 -9.93 1.83 0.40
CA ALA A 324 -9.88 1.23 -0.94
C ALA A 324 -9.05 -0.06 -0.94
N ASN A 325 -7.87 -0.03 -0.33
CA ASN A 325 -7.00 -1.22 -0.20
C ASN A 325 -7.72 -2.34 0.56
N GLY A 326 -8.32 -2.02 1.71
CA GLY A 326 -9.09 -2.98 2.51
C GLY A 326 -10.30 -3.54 1.75
N TYR A 327 -11.01 -2.72 0.97
CA TYR A 327 -12.12 -3.16 0.12
C TYR A 327 -11.64 -4.14 -0.94
N VAL A 328 -10.58 -3.82 -1.66
CA VAL A 328 -9.97 -4.72 -2.65
C VAL A 328 -9.54 -6.05 -2.02
N GLN A 329 -8.91 -6.01 -0.84
CA GLN A 329 -8.46 -7.23 -0.13
C GLN A 329 -9.61 -8.13 0.30
N THR A 330 -10.71 -7.55 0.77
CA THR A 330 -11.81 -8.31 1.38
C THR A 330 -12.85 -8.79 0.37
N THR A 331 -13.00 -8.10 -0.78
CA THR A 331 -14.03 -8.41 -1.78
C THR A 331 -13.50 -9.20 -2.99
N THR A 332 -12.17 -9.33 -3.12
CA THR A 332 -11.55 -10.08 -4.21
C THR A 332 -11.41 -11.56 -3.85
N ASP A 333 -11.69 -12.43 -4.83
CA ASP A 333 -11.47 -13.86 -4.73
C ASP A 333 -10.06 -14.17 -4.22
N PRO A 334 -9.89 -15.05 -3.20
CA PRO A 334 -8.58 -15.42 -2.66
C PRO A 334 -7.56 -15.85 -3.73
N ALA A 335 -8.00 -16.56 -4.78
CA ALA A 335 -7.15 -17.02 -5.88
C ALA A 335 -6.60 -15.89 -6.76
N LEU A 336 -7.30 -14.75 -6.84
CA LEU A 336 -6.95 -13.60 -7.68
C LEU A 336 -6.47 -12.38 -6.87
N ARG A 337 -6.62 -12.43 -5.54
CA ARG A 337 -6.36 -11.30 -4.64
C ARG A 337 -4.98 -10.66 -4.85
N GLY A 338 -3.93 -11.48 -4.94
CA GLY A 338 -2.57 -10.96 -5.14
C GLY A 338 -2.41 -10.19 -6.46
N ARG A 339 -3.09 -10.64 -7.54
CA ARG A 339 -3.04 -9.97 -8.86
C ARG A 339 -3.81 -8.66 -8.86
N VAL A 340 -4.99 -8.64 -8.24
CA VAL A 340 -5.81 -7.42 -8.14
C VAL A 340 -5.16 -6.40 -7.24
N LEU A 341 -4.51 -6.81 -6.14
CA LEU A 341 -3.71 -5.93 -5.28
C LEU A 341 -2.49 -5.35 -6.01
N ALA A 342 -1.82 -6.16 -6.85
CA ALA A 342 -0.71 -5.67 -7.67
C ALA A 342 -1.19 -4.59 -8.66
N LEU A 343 -2.35 -4.79 -9.30
CA LEU A 343 -2.99 -3.77 -10.16
C LEU A 343 -3.38 -2.53 -9.36
N TYR A 344 -3.93 -2.69 -8.15
CA TYR A 344 -4.25 -1.58 -7.26
C TYR A 344 -3.01 -0.74 -6.95
N MET A 345 -1.90 -1.37 -6.57
CA MET A 345 -0.63 -0.68 -6.32
C MET A 345 -0.07 -0.01 -7.58
N ALA A 346 -0.22 -0.63 -8.75
CA ALA A 346 0.17 -0.03 -10.01
C ALA A 346 -0.65 1.24 -10.32
N VAL A 347 -1.94 1.26 -10.01
CA VAL A 347 -2.78 2.46 -10.17
C VAL A 347 -2.37 3.54 -9.17
N VAL A 348 -2.16 3.20 -7.89
CA VAL A 348 -1.74 4.17 -6.86
C VAL A 348 -0.40 4.80 -7.20
N MET A 349 0.60 3.98 -7.61
CA MET A 349 1.94 4.47 -7.92
C MET A 349 2.01 5.15 -9.31
N GLY A 350 1.26 4.61 -10.27
CA GLY A 350 1.30 5.08 -11.66
C GLY A 350 0.48 6.32 -11.93
N ALA A 351 -0.39 6.73 -11.00
CA ALA A 351 -1.18 7.93 -11.16
C ALA A 351 -0.32 9.21 -11.06
N THR A 352 0.64 9.26 -10.14
CA THR A 352 1.51 10.43 -9.90
C THR A 352 2.35 10.82 -11.12
N PRO A 353 3.05 9.89 -11.83
CA PRO A 353 3.82 10.26 -13.04
C PRO A 353 2.98 10.92 -14.13
N ILE A 354 1.70 10.59 -14.20
CA ILE A 354 0.77 11.18 -15.17
C ILE A 354 0.28 12.55 -14.69
N GLY A 355 -0.06 12.64 -13.43
CA GLY A 355 -0.71 13.83 -12.87
C GLY A 355 0.25 14.93 -12.45
N ALA A 356 1.47 14.61 -12.02
CA ALA A 356 2.42 15.61 -11.50
C ALA A 356 2.84 16.65 -12.56
N PRO A 357 3.17 16.29 -13.82
CA PRO A 357 3.44 17.29 -14.83
C PRO A 357 2.24 18.20 -15.13
N ILE A 358 1.03 17.63 -15.12
CA ILE A 358 -0.21 18.39 -15.34
C ILE A 358 -0.46 19.35 -14.17
N ALA A 359 -0.29 18.88 -12.93
CA ALA A 359 -0.45 19.71 -11.74
C ALA A 359 0.59 20.85 -11.69
N GLY A 360 1.84 20.57 -12.09
CA GLY A 360 2.88 21.59 -12.24
C GLY A 360 2.53 22.63 -13.29
N TRP A 361 2.15 22.18 -14.48
CA TRP A 361 1.72 23.08 -15.54
C TRP A 361 0.54 23.98 -15.15
N VAL A 362 -0.47 23.42 -14.45
CA VAL A 362 -1.59 24.21 -13.96
C VAL A 362 -1.12 25.23 -12.92
N ALA A 363 -0.17 24.86 -12.04
CA ALA A 363 0.38 25.77 -11.06
C ALA A 363 1.13 26.94 -11.70
N ASP A 364 1.88 26.70 -12.78
CA ASP A 364 2.62 27.75 -13.50
C ASP A 364 1.68 28.64 -14.32
N ALA A 365 0.69 28.04 -15.01
CA ALA A 365 -0.19 28.77 -15.93
C ALA A 365 -1.30 29.57 -15.21
N PHE A 366 -1.84 29.03 -14.09
CA PHE A 366 -3.02 29.57 -13.41
C PHE A 366 -2.79 29.85 -11.92
N GLY A 367 -1.57 29.61 -11.43
CA GLY A 367 -1.17 29.80 -10.05
C GLY A 367 -1.37 28.59 -9.14
N PRO A 368 -0.67 28.55 -7.99
CA PRO A 368 -0.66 27.40 -7.07
C PRO A 368 -2.06 27.00 -6.57
N ARG A 369 -2.91 27.98 -6.30
CA ARG A 369 -4.28 27.75 -5.82
C ARG A 369 -5.14 27.03 -6.85
N ALA A 370 -4.99 27.36 -8.14
CA ALA A 370 -5.71 26.68 -9.22
C ALA A 370 -5.32 25.19 -9.32
N ALA A 371 -4.04 24.86 -9.17
CA ALA A 371 -3.59 23.47 -9.16
C ALA A 371 -4.24 22.67 -8.00
N ILE A 372 -4.35 23.26 -6.82
CA ILE A 372 -5.03 22.64 -5.67
C ILE A 372 -6.53 22.46 -5.95
N VAL A 373 -7.19 23.45 -6.57
CA VAL A 373 -8.60 23.35 -6.94
C VAL A 373 -8.83 22.21 -7.94
N VAL A 374 -7.96 22.03 -8.92
CA VAL A 374 -8.00 20.88 -9.87
C VAL A 374 -7.88 19.56 -9.11
N GLY A 375 -6.94 19.46 -8.16
CA GLY A 375 -6.84 18.30 -7.28
C GLY A 375 -8.09 18.05 -6.45
N GLY A 376 -8.68 19.11 -5.90
CA GLY A 376 -9.93 19.06 -5.14
C GLY A 376 -11.13 18.67 -6.02
N ALA A 377 -11.21 19.21 -7.24
CA ALA A 377 -12.24 18.83 -8.21
C ALA A 377 -12.19 17.35 -8.57
N ALA A 378 -10.98 16.79 -8.74
CA ALA A 378 -10.82 15.34 -8.93
C ALA A 378 -11.39 14.51 -7.76
N GLY A 379 -11.27 15.01 -6.52
CA GLY A 379 -11.89 14.40 -5.35
C GLY A 379 -13.41 14.44 -5.38
N ILE A 380 -13.99 15.58 -5.79
CA ILE A 380 -15.45 15.73 -5.96
C ILE A 380 -15.97 14.83 -7.09
N VAL A 381 -15.25 14.76 -8.23
CA VAL A 381 -15.59 13.86 -9.34
C VAL A 381 -15.51 12.39 -8.89
N ALA A 382 -14.49 12.02 -8.14
CA ALA A 382 -14.37 10.68 -7.58
C ALA A 382 -15.56 10.34 -6.65
N PHE A 383 -15.97 11.28 -5.78
CA PHE A 383 -17.18 11.14 -4.97
C PHE A 383 -18.43 10.97 -5.84
N ALA A 384 -18.60 11.80 -6.88
CA ALA A 384 -19.74 11.73 -7.77
C ALA A 384 -19.84 10.39 -8.53
N ILE A 385 -18.70 9.85 -9.01
CA ILE A 385 -18.63 8.53 -9.65
C ILE A 385 -19.10 7.43 -8.67
N GLY A 386 -18.59 7.46 -7.44
CA GLY A 386 -19.01 6.52 -6.41
C GLY A 386 -20.49 6.64 -6.06
N ALA A 387 -21.01 7.86 -5.91
CA ALA A 387 -22.41 8.15 -5.62
C ALA A 387 -23.32 7.70 -6.76
N TRP A 388 -22.97 8.03 -7.99
CA TRP A 388 -23.70 7.60 -9.18
C TRP A 388 -23.80 6.08 -9.26
N TRP A 389 -22.66 5.39 -9.10
CA TRP A 389 -22.64 3.93 -9.10
C TRP A 389 -23.52 3.33 -8.01
N MET A 390 -23.50 3.93 -6.82
CA MET A 390 -24.27 3.43 -5.67
C MET A 390 -25.78 3.55 -5.89
N VAL A 391 -26.22 4.66 -6.54
CA VAL A 391 -27.62 4.87 -6.92
C VAL A 391 -28.06 3.87 -7.99
N HIS A 392 -27.26 3.72 -9.07
CA HIS A 392 -27.62 2.85 -10.21
C HIS A 392 -27.49 1.35 -9.91
N SER A 393 -26.64 0.96 -8.95
CA SER A 393 -26.50 -0.45 -8.56
C SER A 393 -27.65 -0.98 -7.68
N GLY A 394 -28.65 -0.15 -7.37
CA GLY A 394 -29.78 -0.52 -6.52
C GLY A 394 -29.42 -0.85 -5.08
N ARG A 395 -28.22 -0.43 -4.63
CA ARG A 395 -27.74 -0.66 -3.25
C ARG A 395 -28.22 0.40 -2.27
N LEU A 396 -28.80 1.48 -2.77
CA LEU A 396 -29.43 2.53 -1.97
C LEU A 396 -30.92 2.19 -1.81
N HIS A 397 -31.31 1.79 -0.61
CA HIS A 397 -32.73 1.62 -0.26
C HIS A 397 -33.14 2.76 0.67
N ARG A 398 -34.24 3.40 0.33
CA ARG A 398 -34.89 4.37 1.22
C ARG A 398 -35.58 3.58 2.33
N ARG A 399 -35.23 3.85 3.57
CA ARG A 399 -35.92 3.26 4.71
C ARG A 399 -37.27 3.95 4.82
N GLU A 400 -38.36 3.20 4.70
CA GLU A 400 -39.72 3.72 4.71
C GLU A 400 -40.08 4.41 6.03
N ASP A 401 -39.40 4.04 7.14
CA ASP A 401 -39.68 4.53 8.49
C ASP A 401 -38.94 5.81 8.90
N ALA A 402 -38.05 6.36 8.07
CA ALA A 402 -37.30 7.57 8.42
C ALA A 402 -37.14 8.52 7.24
N ARG A 403 -37.66 9.74 7.39
CA ARG A 403 -37.69 10.75 6.33
C ARG A 403 -36.35 11.16 5.74
N PHE A 404 -35.19 10.78 6.35
CA PHE A 404 -33.85 11.19 5.91
C PHE A 404 -32.75 10.12 6.03
N LEU A 405 -33.04 8.86 6.38
CA LEU A 405 -32.03 7.81 6.51
C LEU A 405 -32.04 6.89 5.29
N LEU A 406 -31.01 7.02 4.46
CA LEU A 406 -30.68 6.08 3.39
C LEU A 406 -29.93 4.89 3.99
N THR A 407 -30.48 3.68 3.88
CA THR A 407 -29.78 2.44 4.28
C THR A 407 -29.17 1.80 3.05
N LEU A 408 -27.92 1.37 3.19
CA LEU A 408 -27.18 0.67 2.18
C LEU A 408 -27.19 -0.83 2.49
N ASP A 409 -27.61 -1.63 1.52
CA ASP A 409 -27.49 -3.08 1.58
C ASP A 409 -26.07 -3.47 1.12
N GLU A 410 -25.11 -3.43 2.07
CA GLU A 410 -23.71 -3.82 1.83
C GLU A 410 -23.54 -5.35 1.81
N THR A 411 -24.59 -6.10 2.15
CA THR A 411 -24.51 -7.56 2.32
C THR A 411 -24.90 -8.34 1.07
N ARG A 412 -25.48 -7.67 0.04
CA ARG A 412 -25.77 -8.35 -1.23
C ARG A 412 -24.46 -8.72 -1.93
N PRO A 413 -24.22 -10.03 -2.15
CA PRO A 413 -23.09 -10.45 -2.96
C PRO A 413 -23.24 -9.83 -4.36
N VAL A 414 -22.17 -9.25 -4.88
CA VAL A 414 -22.12 -8.82 -6.28
C VAL A 414 -22.34 -10.05 -7.10
N ARG A 415 -23.44 -10.11 -7.89
CA ARG A 415 -23.64 -11.20 -8.86
C ARG A 415 -22.41 -11.15 -9.78
N VAL A 416 -21.51 -12.09 -9.60
CA VAL A 416 -20.50 -12.41 -10.60
C VAL A 416 -21.31 -12.83 -11.81
N ILE A 417 -21.26 -12.06 -12.89
CA ILE A 417 -21.93 -12.41 -14.12
C ILE A 417 -21.41 -13.79 -14.48
N ASP A 418 -22.29 -14.77 -14.61
CA ASP A 418 -22.05 -16.20 -14.91
C ASP A 418 -21.24 -16.47 -16.20
N ALA A 419 -20.62 -15.44 -16.78
CA ALA A 419 -19.79 -15.56 -17.98
C ALA A 419 -18.55 -16.44 -17.77
N MET A 420 -18.03 -16.54 -16.53
CA MET A 420 -16.89 -17.42 -16.25
C MET A 420 -17.31 -18.87 -16.01
N GLN A 421 -18.52 -19.12 -15.50
CA GLN A 421 -19.05 -20.48 -15.39
C GLN A 421 -19.39 -21.07 -16.75
N ARG A 422 -19.81 -20.27 -17.72
CA ARG A 422 -20.06 -20.72 -19.10
C ARG A 422 -18.79 -21.02 -19.90
N ALA A 423 -17.64 -20.48 -19.50
CA ALA A 423 -16.36 -20.74 -20.17
C ALA A 423 -15.61 -21.95 -19.63
N VAL A 424 -16.00 -22.48 -18.46
CA VAL A 424 -15.32 -23.61 -17.79
C VAL A 424 -16.14 -24.90 -17.89
N THR A 425 -17.43 -24.83 -18.20
CA THR A 425 -18.27 -26.01 -18.42
C THR A 425 -18.45 -26.17 -19.94
N PRO A 426 -17.79 -27.12 -20.59
CA PRO A 426 -18.17 -27.46 -21.96
C PRO A 426 -19.66 -27.91 -21.95
N PRO A 427 -20.45 -27.60 -22.96
CA PRO A 427 -21.83 -27.98 -23.00
C PRO A 427 -21.89 -29.50 -22.89
N ILE A 428 -22.47 -30.00 -21.81
CA ILE A 428 -22.86 -31.40 -21.72
C ILE A 428 -23.96 -31.54 -22.77
N THR A 429 -23.58 -31.99 -23.95
CA THR A 429 -24.51 -32.47 -24.96
C THR A 429 -25.27 -33.61 -24.32
N SER A 430 -26.48 -33.31 -23.90
CA SER A 430 -27.45 -34.31 -23.48
C SER A 430 -27.85 -35.18 -24.71
N ALA A 431 -27.00 -36.14 -25.04
CA ALA A 431 -27.41 -37.26 -25.80
C ALA A 431 -28.15 -38.21 -24.84
N THR A 432 -29.39 -37.89 -24.57
CA THR A 432 -30.35 -38.85 -24.00
C THR A 432 -30.67 -39.89 -25.06
N THR A 433 -29.86 -40.92 -25.12
CA THR A 433 -30.29 -42.18 -25.73
C THR A 433 -31.08 -42.92 -24.65
N PRO A 434 -32.38 -43.25 -24.87
CA PRO A 434 -33.14 -44.03 -23.90
C PRO A 434 -32.58 -45.46 -23.87
N ILE A 435 -32.04 -45.85 -22.72
CA ILE A 435 -31.70 -47.25 -22.46
C ILE A 435 -33.02 -48.02 -22.39
N ARG A 436 -33.28 -48.80 -23.44
CA ARG A 436 -34.34 -49.77 -23.54
C ARG A 436 -34.06 -50.88 -22.55
N THR A 437 -34.83 -50.95 -21.48
CA THR A 437 -34.86 -52.08 -20.55
C THR A 437 -35.38 -53.30 -21.25
N GLU A 438 -34.51 -54.18 -21.66
CA GLU A 438 -34.88 -55.53 -22.20
C GLU A 438 -35.00 -56.44 -20.97
N GLN A 439 -36.30 -56.83 -20.72
CA GLN A 439 -36.65 -57.90 -19.79
C GLN A 439 -36.11 -59.23 -20.33
N GLN A 440 -35.04 -59.73 -19.69
CA GLN A 440 -34.71 -61.17 -19.90
C GLN A 440 -35.25 -61.95 -18.73
N ARG A 441 -36.15 -62.82 -19.14
CA ARG A 441 -36.81 -63.90 -18.38
C ARG A 441 -35.77 -64.87 -17.82
N THR A 442 -35.96 -65.19 -16.56
CA THR A 442 -35.40 -66.36 -15.88
C THR A 442 -35.88 -67.68 -16.46
N PRO A 443 -35.08 -68.73 -16.32
CA PRO A 443 -35.61 -69.96 -15.80
C PRO A 443 -34.91 -70.40 -14.55
N GLY A 444 -35.69 -70.87 -13.58
CA GLY A 444 -35.30 -71.28 -12.25
C GLY A 444 -34.67 -72.68 -12.19
N ILE A 445 -34.22 -72.96 -11.03
CA ILE A 445 -33.98 -74.24 -10.31
C ILE A 445 -33.39 -73.74 -8.98
N GLY A 446 -33.96 -73.93 -7.84
CA GLY A 446 -34.39 -75.08 -7.12
C GLY A 446 -33.71 -75.11 -5.79
N VAL A 447 -34.47 -74.80 -4.75
CA VAL A 447 -34.53 -75.46 -3.44
C VAL A 447 -33.19 -75.77 -2.75
N VAL A 448 -32.90 -75.18 -1.56
CA VAL A 448 -32.96 -75.91 -0.27
C VAL A 448 -32.75 -74.85 0.84
N ALA A 449 -33.67 -74.91 1.79
CA ALA A 449 -33.63 -74.27 3.09
C ALA A 449 -32.55 -74.86 4.03
N GLU A 450 -32.02 -74.10 4.85
CA GLU A 450 -31.79 -74.58 6.24
C GLU A 450 -31.65 -73.38 7.20
N ASP A 451 -32.52 -73.37 8.16
CA ASP A 451 -32.66 -72.73 9.40
C ASP A 451 -31.47 -72.98 10.35
N ARG A 452 -31.17 -72.05 11.18
CA ARG A 452 -30.75 -72.09 12.59
C ARG A 452 -30.11 -70.76 12.93
N ALA A 453 -30.69 -69.89 13.69
CA ALA A 453 -31.11 -69.89 15.11
C ALA A 453 -29.95 -70.00 16.10
N LEU A 454 -30.03 -69.13 17.06
CA LEU A 454 -29.42 -69.06 18.40
C LEU A 454 -28.25 -68.04 18.48
N ASP A 455 -28.50 -66.93 19.11
CA ASP A 455 -28.71 -66.70 20.56
C ASP A 455 -27.43 -66.83 21.41
N ASP A 456 -27.31 -65.81 22.25
CA ASP A 456 -26.60 -65.79 23.53
C ASP A 456 -25.07 -65.48 23.54
N LEU A 457 -24.64 -64.44 24.13
CA LEU A 457 -24.33 -64.26 25.56
C LEU A 457 -23.59 -62.95 25.81
N THR A 458 -24.10 -62.13 26.68
CA THR A 458 -23.44 -61.19 27.57
C THR A 458 -22.88 -61.96 28.78
N PRO A 459 -22.34 -61.32 29.81
CA PRO A 459 -21.23 -60.38 29.99
C PRO A 459 -20.20 -60.86 31.01
N ASP A 460 -19.33 -59.96 31.44
CA ASP A 460 -18.60 -59.95 32.73
C ASP A 460 -17.16 -60.49 32.75
N GLU A 461 -16.27 -59.64 33.15
CA GLU A 461 -15.34 -59.72 34.28
C GLU A 461 -14.34 -58.60 34.21
N ARG A 462 -14.55 -57.54 34.97
CA ARG A 462 -13.92 -57.25 36.28
C ARG A 462 -12.40 -57.17 36.28
N ALA A 463 -12.01 -55.96 36.61
CA ALA A 463 -10.75 -55.46 37.18
C ALA A 463 -10.17 -56.40 38.30
N PRO A 464 -8.95 -56.19 38.87
CA PRO A 464 -8.55 -54.96 39.52
C PRO A 464 -7.02 -54.64 39.50
N GLY A 465 -6.73 -53.40 39.91
CA GLY A 465 -5.81 -53.20 41.01
C GLY A 465 -4.51 -52.43 40.80
N ASN A 466 -4.46 -51.43 41.58
CA ASN A 466 -3.44 -50.75 42.35
C ASN A 466 -2.75 -49.56 41.67
N ALA A 467 -3.02 -48.34 42.08
CA ALA A 467 -2.67 -47.68 43.37
C ALA A 467 -1.16 -47.59 43.57
N GLU A 468 -0.65 -46.41 43.39
CA GLU A 468 0.20 -45.80 44.40
C GLU A 468 0.29 -44.27 44.20
N ARG A 469 0.00 -43.61 45.27
CA ARG A 469 0.16 -42.20 45.61
C ARG A 469 1.65 -41.95 45.85
N GLU A 470 2.07 -40.74 45.58
CA GLU A 470 2.95 -39.95 46.46
C GLU A 470 3.11 -38.58 45.77
N SER A 471 2.56 -37.56 46.28
CA SER A 471 2.93 -36.68 47.41
C SER A 471 3.85 -35.54 46.92
N CYS A 472 3.21 -34.39 46.89
CA CYS A 472 3.83 -33.06 46.92
C CYS A 472 4.69 -32.90 48.18
N PRO A 473 5.73 -32.08 48.19
CA PRO A 473 5.79 -31.08 49.25
C PRO A 473 6.09 -29.65 48.77
N ARG A 474 5.60 -28.81 49.63
CA ARG A 474 5.63 -27.34 49.72
C ARG A 474 7.05 -26.79 49.87
N GLU A 475 7.13 -25.50 49.52
CA GLU A 475 8.16 -24.53 49.92
C GLU A 475 8.53 -24.54 51.40
N PRO A 476 9.71 -23.94 51.75
CA PRO A 476 9.79 -22.56 52.22
C PRO A 476 11.07 -21.83 51.68
N GLY A 477 11.17 -20.53 51.45
CA GLY A 477 10.99 -19.38 52.35
C GLY A 477 12.37 -18.75 52.63
N GLU A 478 12.53 -17.47 52.29
CA GLU A 478 13.43 -16.46 52.91
C GLU A 478 14.95 -16.71 52.90
N ASP A 479 15.68 -15.91 52.11
CA ASP A 479 16.44 -14.72 52.58
C ASP A 479 16.82 -13.83 51.36
#